data_c4b54826597320a0df1d94e7d5bce9ac
#
_entry.id   c4b54826597320a0df1d94e7d5bce9ac
#
_cell.length_a   1.000
_cell.length_b   1.000
_cell.length_c   1.000
_cell.angle_alpha   90.00
_cell.angle_beta   90.00
_cell.angle_gamma   90.00
#
_symmetry.space_group_name_H-M   'P 1'
#
loop_
_entity.id
_entity.type
_entity.pdbx_description
1 polymer ?
#
loop_
_entity_poly.entity_id
_entity_poly.type
_entity_poly.pdbx_seq_one_letter_code
_entity_poly.pdbx_strand_id
1 'polypeptide(L)'
;MAKKEQAPAGPPKGRRYIKTAETVGYIMFDSADKIRQGTNSEWIDRILNVSKRMQALTIPITSTWDIVNDLFVAAFIEKTRTRWGKFRPYLILYPIFGSPFTLLVFLLPYIFWQTDSEFLPKVIASAGLGMFNELTGTIFQIARMGMVANITPNPEERLGLITKAKVLSIGSSLPGQIFKILRDIISRDTKHTALQVNANLRTLFTVMGLSTFILTAAMSLYYAIVTRERVFDARSVEDKPPSIKESIFALKNNRPLLMFMLSQVLDGFNVQRQYGLYVDSILNFSNFGTVFGIPGGFISTPSYFWIGWLRQRFSTKTLWIASENITKPIQVAIYFFGMIRTKKAAPVNGFRRMYAHLLPMIFAYMIDDMVAMTLYGTKRVIPEEIRNEMIDYSEWKNGFRGEAMVGMIRGLPPKIAGNFGSILTQAVLALIGFQTGENFLRQTEKTADSIFALATIIPALTGCIGLIPKFFYNINQKDREVMYAELAERRAAAVSAMHSANP
;
A
#
# COMPACT_ATOMS: atom_id res chain seq x y z
N MET A 1 29.12 -19.14 -46.90
CA MET A 1 29.18 -17.91 -46.00
C MET A 1 27.76 -17.60 -45.53
N ALA A 2 27.38 -18.08 -44.36
CA ALA A 2 26.04 -17.89 -43.80
C ALA A 2 25.98 -16.45 -43.23
N LYS A 3 25.03 -15.65 -43.67
CA LYS A 3 24.65 -14.39 -43.07
C LYS A 3 24.22 -14.67 -41.63
N LYS A 4 24.97 -14.16 -40.67
CA LYS A 4 24.51 -14.07 -39.29
C LYS A 4 23.24 -13.20 -39.29
N GLU A 5 22.09 -13.78 -39.13
CA GLU A 5 20.88 -13.07 -38.78
C GLU A 5 21.11 -12.45 -37.38
N GLN A 6 21.20 -11.15 -37.38
CA GLN A 6 21.32 -10.38 -36.14
C GLN A 6 19.99 -10.52 -35.40
N ALA A 7 20.07 -10.95 -34.14
CA ALA A 7 18.94 -10.80 -33.20
C ALA A 7 18.31 -9.40 -33.38
N PRO A 8 16.99 -9.25 -33.24
CA PRO A 8 16.33 -7.96 -33.44
C PRO A 8 17.07 -6.92 -32.63
N ALA A 9 17.63 -5.95 -33.34
CA ALA A 9 18.46 -4.90 -32.74
C ALA A 9 17.65 -4.24 -31.64
N GLY A 10 18.11 -4.37 -30.41
CA GLY A 10 17.58 -3.58 -29.28
C GLY A 10 17.56 -2.11 -29.68
N PRO A 11 16.75 -1.28 -29.04
CA PRO A 11 16.61 0.12 -29.39
C PRO A 11 17.99 0.76 -29.51
N PRO A 12 18.25 1.56 -30.56
CA PRO A 12 19.57 2.09 -30.87
C PRO A 12 20.14 2.83 -29.65
N LYS A 13 21.29 2.39 -29.18
CA LYS A 13 22.00 2.99 -28.05
C LYS A 13 22.22 4.48 -28.34
N GLY A 14 21.74 5.36 -27.44
CA GLY A 14 21.93 6.82 -27.55
C GLY A 14 20.71 7.61 -28.02
N ARG A 15 19.64 6.97 -28.56
CA ARG A 15 18.42 7.71 -28.92
C ARG A 15 17.56 7.97 -27.69
N ARG A 16 17.33 9.25 -27.40
CA ARG A 16 16.38 9.67 -26.33
C ARG A 16 14.97 9.74 -26.90
N TYR A 17 14.05 9.02 -26.29
CA TYR A 17 12.62 8.99 -26.65
C TYR A 17 11.81 9.95 -25.79
N ILE A 18 12.17 10.10 -24.50
CA ILE A 18 11.44 10.92 -23.55
C ILE A 18 11.89 12.38 -23.67
N LYS A 19 10.93 13.27 -23.90
CA LYS A 19 11.16 14.71 -23.94
C LYS A 19 11.25 15.28 -22.52
N THR A 20 11.91 16.44 -22.38
CA THR A 20 12.01 17.14 -21.07
C THR A 20 10.64 17.43 -20.47
N ALA A 21 9.65 17.87 -21.29
CA ALA A 21 8.29 18.12 -20.82
C ALA A 21 7.62 16.86 -20.23
N GLU A 22 7.85 15.69 -20.83
CA GLU A 22 7.34 14.41 -20.31
C GLU A 22 8.03 14.01 -19.00
N THR A 23 9.34 14.30 -18.88
CA THR A 23 10.09 14.09 -17.63
C THR A 23 9.52 14.97 -16.52
N VAL A 24 9.32 16.27 -16.79
CA VAL A 24 8.71 17.21 -15.84
C VAL A 24 7.29 16.76 -15.50
N GLY A 25 6.49 16.38 -16.50
CA GLY A 25 5.14 15.88 -16.32
C GLY A 25 5.08 14.65 -15.40
N TYR A 26 6.01 13.70 -15.58
CA TYR A 26 6.07 12.51 -14.72
C TYR A 26 6.52 12.82 -13.29
N ILE A 27 7.46 13.77 -13.11
CA ILE A 27 7.86 14.25 -11.78
C ILE A 27 6.67 14.92 -11.07
N MET A 28 5.97 15.81 -11.77
CA MET A 28 4.76 16.45 -11.23
C MET A 28 3.69 15.42 -10.85
N PHE A 29 3.51 14.41 -11.69
CA PHE A 29 2.57 13.33 -11.45
C PHE A 29 2.93 12.47 -10.20
N ASP A 30 4.20 12.08 -10.03
CA ASP A 30 4.68 11.37 -8.84
C ASP A 30 4.57 12.27 -7.58
N SER A 31 4.76 13.58 -7.75
CA SER A 31 4.54 14.59 -6.72
C SER A 31 3.06 14.68 -6.32
N ALA A 32 2.15 14.66 -7.27
CA ALA A 32 0.72 14.67 -7.04
C ALA A 32 0.25 13.47 -6.19
N ASP A 33 0.79 12.28 -6.48
CA ASP A 33 0.50 11.06 -5.73
C ASP A 33 0.94 11.17 -4.24
N LYS A 34 2.04 11.85 -3.97
CA LYS A 34 2.54 12.09 -2.60
C LYS A 34 1.81 13.22 -1.87
N ILE A 35 1.36 14.24 -2.58
CA ILE A 35 0.55 15.33 -2.03
C ILE A 35 -0.86 14.86 -1.71
N ARG A 36 -1.37 13.87 -2.45
CA ARG A 36 -2.74 13.37 -2.30
C ARG A 36 -3.00 12.94 -0.86
N GLN A 37 -3.82 13.71 -0.17
CA GLN A 37 -4.31 13.38 1.17
C GLN A 37 -5.65 12.67 1.02
N GLY A 38 -5.72 11.44 1.53
CA GLY A 38 -6.96 10.71 1.66
C GLY A 38 -7.69 11.05 2.97
N THR A 39 -8.94 10.63 3.07
CA THR A 39 -9.65 10.59 4.36
C THR A 39 -8.94 9.58 5.26
N ASN A 40 -8.65 9.99 6.49
CA ASN A 40 -8.08 9.14 7.51
C ASN A 40 -9.16 8.72 8.53
N SER A 41 -8.79 7.87 9.47
CA SER A 41 -9.70 7.42 10.52
C SER A 41 -10.27 8.59 11.33
N GLU A 42 -9.46 9.61 11.63
CA GLU A 42 -9.93 10.78 12.36
C GLU A 42 -11.02 11.55 11.62
N TRP A 43 -10.90 11.70 10.30
CA TRP A 43 -11.94 12.35 9.50
C TRP A 43 -13.28 11.60 9.57
N ILE A 44 -13.26 10.26 9.45
CA ILE A 44 -14.45 9.42 9.52
C ILE A 44 -15.00 9.39 10.95
N ASP A 45 -14.15 9.18 11.94
CA ASP A 45 -14.53 8.92 13.31
C ASP A 45 -14.89 10.19 14.09
N ARG A 46 -14.15 11.28 13.85
CA ARG A 46 -14.28 12.52 14.61
C ARG A 46 -15.09 13.57 13.89
N ILE A 47 -14.85 13.78 12.60
CA ILE A 47 -15.46 14.88 11.85
C ILE A 47 -16.78 14.46 11.21
N LEU A 48 -16.81 13.35 10.48
CA LEU A 48 -18.05 12.81 9.91
C LEU A 48 -18.88 12.07 10.96
N ASN A 49 -18.27 11.61 12.04
CA ASN A 49 -18.91 10.92 13.16
C ASN A 49 -19.70 9.67 12.71
N VAL A 50 -19.02 8.70 12.08
CA VAL A 50 -19.60 7.40 11.73
C VAL A 50 -19.20 6.37 12.77
N SER A 51 -20.17 5.69 13.38
CA SER A 51 -19.91 4.67 14.40
C SER A 51 -19.10 3.49 13.84
N LYS A 52 -18.28 2.87 14.68
CA LYS A 52 -17.50 1.68 14.29
C LYS A 52 -18.37 0.51 13.85
N ARG A 53 -19.58 0.41 14.39
CA ARG A 53 -20.58 -0.58 13.99
C ARG A 53 -21.00 -0.38 12.53
N MET A 54 -21.34 0.84 12.14
CA MET A 54 -21.70 1.16 10.75
C MET A 54 -20.53 0.97 9.80
N GLN A 55 -19.32 1.34 10.20
CA GLN A 55 -18.11 1.06 9.41
C GLN A 55 -17.92 -0.45 9.21
N ALA A 56 -18.08 -1.29 10.25
CA ALA A 56 -17.98 -2.74 10.15
C ALA A 56 -19.02 -3.33 9.18
N LEU A 57 -20.21 -2.76 9.08
CA LEU A 57 -21.26 -3.20 8.15
C LEU A 57 -21.00 -2.76 6.70
N THR A 58 -20.37 -1.61 6.47
CA THR A 58 -20.12 -1.09 5.12
C THR A 58 -18.85 -1.66 4.48
N ILE A 59 -17.83 -2.01 5.26
CA ILE A 59 -16.55 -2.54 4.75
C ILE A 59 -16.74 -3.79 3.86
N PRO A 60 -17.54 -4.80 4.20
CA PRO A 60 -17.73 -5.96 3.31
C PRO A 60 -18.24 -5.56 1.92
N ILE A 61 -19.14 -4.58 1.86
CA ILE A 61 -19.74 -4.10 0.61
C ILE A 61 -18.70 -3.36 -0.22
N THR A 62 -18.01 -2.38 0.39
CA THR A 62 -16.99 -1.59 -0.29
C THR A 62 -15.79 -2.43 -0.72
N SER A 63 -15.41 -3.42 0.07
CA SER A 63 -14.31 -4.33 -0.22
C SER A 63 -14.64 -5.32 -1.34
N THR A 64 -15.86 -5.84 -1.37
CA THR A 64 -16.32 -6.67 -2.49
C THR A 64 -16.33 -5.85 -3.77
N TRP A 65 -16.82 -4.60 -3.69
CA TRP A 65 -16.77 -3.67 -4.81
C TRP A 65 -15.36 -3.46 -5.35
N ASP A 66 -14.38 -3.22 -4.47
CA ASP A 66 -12.98 -3.03 -4.85
C ASP A 66 -12.41 -4.23 -5.64
N ILE A 67 -12.68 -5.46 -5.19
CA ILE A 67 -12.23 -6.68 -5.88
C ILE A 67 -12.89 -6.81 -7.25
N VAL A 68 -14.20 -6.60 -7.31
CA VAL A 68 -14.99 -6.73 -8.55
C VAL A 68 -14.57 -5.64 -9.54
N ASN A 69 -14.44 -4.41 -9.07
CA ASN A 69 -14.03 -3.26 -9.84
C ASN A 69 -12.67 -3.45 -10.52
N ASP A 70 -11.66 -3.94 -9.82
CA ASP A 70 -10.33 -4.17 -10.37
C ASP A 70 -10.35 -5.08 -11.60
N LEU A 71 -11.13 -6.17 -11.53
CA LEU A 71 -11.25 -7.14 -12.64
C LEU A 71 -11.93 -6.51 -13.86
N PHE A 72 -13.03 -5.78 -13.65
CA PHE A 72 -13.77 -5.15 -14.74
C PHE A 72 -12.96 -4.03 -15.40
N VAL A 73 -12.33 -3.16 -14.59
CA VAL A 73 -11.55 -2.03 -15.08
C VAL A 73 -10.34 -2.52 -15.88
N ALA A 74 -9.62 -3.52 -15.41
CA ALA A 74 -8.49 -4.08 -16.12
C ALA A 74 -8.91 -4.60 -17.50
N ALA A 75 -10.00 -5.40 -17.55
CA ALA A 75 -10.53 -5.94 -18.81
C ALA A 75 -11.04 -4.84 -19.76
N PHE A 76 -11.64 -3.78 -19.21
CA PHE A 76 -12.15 -2.64 -19.98
C PHE A 76 -11.00 -1.83 -20.61
N ILE A 77 -9.97 -1.51 -19.84
CA ILE A 77 -8.80 -0.79 -20.34
C ILE A 77 -8.06 -1.65 -21.37
N GLU A 78 -8.00 -2.96 -21.17
CA GLU A 78 -7.31 -3.86 -22.11
C GLU A 78 -7.93 -3.90 -23.50
N LYS A 79 -9.26 -3.77 -23.59
CA LYS A 79 -10.02 -3.70 -24.85
C LYS A 79 -9.95 -2.34 -25.54
N THR A 80 -9.50 -1.30 -24.82
CA THR A 80 -9.50 0.05 -25.34
C THR A 80 -8.48 0.25 -26.44
N ARG A 81 -8.92 0.78 -27.57
CA ARG A 81 -8.10 1.19 -28.71
C ARG A 81 -8.58 2.55 -29.19
N THR A 82 -7.80 3.60 -28.89
CA THR A 82 -8.15 4.96 -29.33
C THR A 82 -7.00 5.59 -30.10
N ARG A 83 -7.30 6.64 -30.88
CA ARG A 83 -6.29 7.46 -31.58
C ARG A 83 -5.25 8.11 -30.66
N TRP A 84 -5.54 8.20 -29.35
CA TRP A 84 -4.65 8.79 -28.35
C TRP A 84 -3.81 7.75 -27.61
N GLY A 85 -3.99 6.47 -27.92
CA GLY A 85 -3.39 5.34 -27.25
C GLY A 85 -4.39 4.56 -26.38
N LYS A 86 -3.87 3.62 -25.61
CA LYS A 86 -4.65 2.73 -24.72
C LYS A 86 -4.89 3.37 -23.34
N PHE A 87 -3.87 4.02 -22.75
CA PHE A 87 -3.89 4.48 -21.36
C PHE A 87 -4.13 5.99 -21.22
N ARG A 88 -3.68 6.79 -22.19
CA ARG A 88 -3.77 8.25 -22.14
C ARG A 88 -5.20 8.79 -21.95
N PRO A 89 -6.25 8.26 -22.58
CA PRO A 89 -7.63 8.74 -22.38
C PRO A 89 -8.04 8.69 -20.90
N TYR A 90 -7.69 7.63 -20.19
CA TYR A 90 -8.03 7.44 -18.77
C TYR A 90 -7.26 8.39 -17.86
N LEU A 91 -6.00 8.71 -18.21
CA LEU A 91 -5.21 9.71 -17.49
C LEU A 91 -5.79 11.12 -17.61
N ILE A 92 -6.46 11.44 -18.74
CA ILE A 92 -7.17 12.71 -18.93
C ILE A 92 -8.50 12.70 -18.21
N LEU A 93 -9.22 11.57 -18.25
CA LEU A 93 -10.56 11.43 -17.69
C LEU A 93 -10.57 11.58 -16.16
N TYR A 94 -9.58 11.04 -15.46
CA TYR A 94 -9.53 11.04 -14.01
C TYR A 94 -9.47 12.45 -13.39
N PRO A 95 -8.57 13.36 -13.78
CA PRO A 95 -8.54 14.71 -13.22
C PRO A 95 -9.84 15.50 -13.42
N ILE A 96 -10.55 15.19 -14.50
CA ILE A 96 -11.79 15.93 -14.86
C ILE A 96 -13.01 15.35 -14.15
N PHE A 97 -13.15 14.03 -14.10
CA PHE A 97 -14.35 13.36 -13.60
C PHE A 97 -14.15 12.66 -12.26
N GLY A 98 -13.00 12.03 -12.03
CA GLY A 98 -12.75 11.25 -10.82
C GLY A 98 -12.37 12.11 -9.62
N SER A 99 -11.48 13.06 -9.80
CA SER A 99 -10.98 13.88 -8.70
C SER A 99 -12.04 14.80 -8.05
N PRO A 100 -13.09 15.32 -8.75
CA PRO A 100 -14.18 16.04 -8.09
C PRO A 100 -14.94 15.22 -7.05
N PHE A 101 -15.08 13.89 -7.27
CA PHE A 101 -15.73 13.03 -6.27
C PHE A 101 -14.91 12.89 -5.00
N THR A 102 -13.58 12.94 -5.09
CA THR A 102 -12.72 13.02 -3.89
C THR A 102 -13.04 14.28 -3.08
N LEU A 103 -13.27 15.43 -3.74
CA LEU A 103 -13.66 16.66 -3.07
C LEU A 103 -15.02 16.53 -2.38
N LEU A 104 -16.01 15.91 -3.03
CA LEU A 104 -17.34 15.70 -2.44
C LEU A 104 -17.27 14.93 -1.11
N VAL A 105 -16.33 13.98 -0.98
CA VAL A 105 -16.13 13.27 0.28
C VAL A 105 -15.77 14.24 1.42
N PHE A 106 -14.92 15.25 1.16
CA PHE A 106 -14.56 16.25 2.17
C PHE A 106 -15.69 17.25 2.48
N LEU A 107 -16.70 17.35 1.61
CA LEU A 107 -17.86 18.21 1.84
C LEU A 107 -18.98 17.52 2.60
N LEU A 108 -18.99 16.19 2.73
CA LEU A 108 -20.02 15.45 3.48
C LEU A 108 -20.28 15.98 4.90
N PRO A 109 -19.26 16.38 5.70
CA PRO A 109 -19.52 16.89 7.04
C PRO A 109 -20.29 18.21 7.08
N TYR A 110 -20.39 18.95 5.99
CA TYR A 110 -21.23 20.17 5.94
C TYR A 110 -22.71 19.82 5.76
N ILE A 111 -23.01 18.70 5.07
CA ILE A 111 -24.37 18.22 4.84
C ILE A 111 -24.87 17.47 6.09
N PHE A 112 -24.00 16.66 6.71
CA PHE A 112 -24.34 15.77 7.81
C PHE A 112 -23.73 16.20 9.16
N TRP A 113 -23.51 17.49 9.35
CA TRP A 113 -22.94 18.03 10.59
C TRP A 113 -23.87 17.78 11.78
N GLN A 114 -23.30 17.29 12.87
CA GLN A 114 -24.03 16.96 14.11
C GLN A 114 -25.16 15.93 13.97
N THR A 115 -25.22 15.16 12.89
CA THR A 115 -26.13 14.04 12.79
C THR A 115 -25.67 12.88 13.67
N ASP A 116 -26.62 12.01 14.05
CA ASP A 116 -26.31 10.80 14.79
C ASP A 116 -25.19 9.97 14.10
N SER A 117 -24.37 9.30 14.91
CA SER A 117 -23.29 8.45 14.43
C SER A 117 -23.75 7.24 13.58
N GLU A 118 -25.00 6.83 13.73
CA GLU A 118 -25.64 5.74 12.97
C GLU A 118 -26.64 6.26 11.92
N PHE A 119 -26.68 7.55 11.63
CA PHE A 119 -27.58 8.13 10.62
C PHE A 119 -27.37 7.52 9.24
N LEU A 120 -28.29 6.68 8.80
CA LEU A 120 -28.13 5.82 7.62
C LEU A 120 -27.84 6.60 6.31
N PRO A 121 -28.52 7.74 6.00
CA PRO A 121 -28.18 8.50 4.78
C PRO A 121 -26.74 8.96 4.71
N LYS A 122 -26.14 9.34 5.85
CA LYS A 122 -24.73 9.71 5.96
C LYS A 122 -23.81 8.53 5.64
N VAL A 123 -24.12 7.37 6.21
CA VAL A 123 -23.35 6.13 6.01
C VAL A 123 -23.41 5.69 4.54
N ILE A 124 -24.60 5.69 3.95
CA ILE A 124 -24.80 5.35 2.52
C ILE A 124 -24.05 6.35 1.62
N ALA A 125 -24.16 7.65 1.88
CA ALA A 125 -23.47 8.67 1.09
C ALA A 125 -21.94 8.52 1.16
N SER A 126 -21.40 8.28 2.37
CA SER A 126 -19.95 8.09 2.54
C SER A 126 -19.43 6.81 1.87
N ALA A 127 -20.17 5.70 2.00
CA ALA A 127 -19.82 4.45 1.34
C ALA A 127 -19.95 4.55 -0.19
N GLY A 128 -21.02 5.14 -0.71
CA GLY A 128 -21.26 5.30 -2.15
C GLY A 128 -20.21 6.20 -2.82
N LEU A 129 -19.88 7.34 -2.20
CA LEU A 129 -18.79 8.20 -2.69
C LEU A 129 -17.43 7.52 -2.59
N GLY A 130 -17.20 6.72 -1.53
CA GLY A 130 -16.01 5.90 -1.38
C GLY A 130 -15.87 4.89 -2.52
N MET A 131 -16.92 4.14 -2.83
CA MET A 131 -16.95 3.17 -3.94
C MET A 131 -16.71 3.83 -5.29
N PHE A 132 -17.27 5.02 -5.52
CA PHE A 132 -17.04 5.75 -6.76
C PHE A 132 -15.61 6.29 -6.87
N ASN A 133 -15.06 6.78 -5.76
CA ASN A 133 -13.68 7.25 -5.71
C ASN A 133 -12.69 6.08 -5.92
N GLU A 134 -13.02 4.89 -5.42
CA GLU A 134 -12.24 3.66 -5.66
C GLU A 134 -12.25 3.26 -7.13
N LEU A 135 -13.42 3.22 -7.77
CA LEU A 135 -13.57 2.93 -9.20
C LEU A 135 -12.69 3.85 -10.06
N THR A 136 -12.80 5.16 -9.84
CA THR A 136 -12.02 6.15 -10.60
C THR A 136 -10.53 6.08 -10.28
N GLY A 137 -10.19 5.79 -9.02
CA GLY A 137 -8.82 5.55 -8.57
C GLY A 137 -8.18 4.33 -9.24
N THR A 138 -8.89 3.22 -9.33
CA THR A 138 -8.44 1.99 -10.00
C THR A 138 -8.18 2.23 -11.48
N ILE A 139 -9.12 2.90 -12.18
CA ILE A 139 -8.94 3.28 -13.59
C ILE A 139 -7.62 4.05 -13.78
N PHE A 140 -7.41 5.04 -12.92
CA PHE A 140 -6.23 5.89 -12.99
C PHE A 140 -4.93 5.16 -12.67
N GLN A 141 -4.93 4.29 -11.66
CA GLN A 141 -3.73 3.52 -11.27
C GLN A 141 -3.31 2.52 -12.36
N ILE A 142 -4.26 1.82 -12.97
CA ILE A 142 -3.96 0.88 -14.07
C ILE A 142 -3.43 1.65 -15.28
N ALA A 143 -4.07 2.77 -15.64
CA ALA A 143 -3.62 3.62 -16.73
C ALA A 143 -2.22 4.21 -16.49
N ARG A 144 -1.92 4.60 -15.24
CA ARG A 144 -0.62 5.09 -14.82
C ARG A 144 0.48 4.06 -15.03
N MET A 145 0.27 2.84 -14.54
CA MET A 145 1.26 1.77 -14.64
C MET A 145 1.52 1.40 -16.11
N GLY A 146 0.45 1.28 -16.90
CA GLY A 146 0.54 1.00 -18.33
C GLY A 146 1.24 2.11 -19.12
N MET A 147 0.98 3.38 -18.80
CA MET A 147 1.62 4.51 -19.47
C MET A 147 3.14 4.52 -19.24
N VAL A 148 3.60 4.27 -18.01
CA VAL A 148 5.05 4.22 -17.70
C VAL A 148 5.73 3.10 -18.50
N ALA A 149 5.05 1.96 -18.66
CA ALA A 149 5.58 0.85 -19.45
C ALA A 149 5.72 1.23 -20.95
N ASN A 150 4.81 2.05 -21.46
CA ASN A 150 4.66 2.35 -22.89
C ASN A 150 5.25 3.71 -23.32
N ILE A 151 5.82 4.50 -22.40
CA ILE A 151 6.39 5.82 -22.70
C ILE A 151 7.66 5.73 -23.54
N THR A 152 8.47 4.68 -23.32
CA THR A 152 9.75 4.46 -24.04
C THR A 152 10.03 2.97 -24.19
N PRO A 153 10.57 2.55 -25.34
CA PRO A 153 11.06 1.19 -25.54
C PRO A 153 12.40 0.93 -24.82
N ASN A 154 13.10 1.97 -24.34
CA ASN A 154 14.38 1.86 -23.68
C ASN A 154 14.22 1.68 -22.17
N PRO A 155 14.56 0.49 -21.58
CA PRO A 155 14.45 0.23 -20.16
C PRO A 155 15.33 1.16 -19.28
N GLU A 156 16.52 1.51 -19.76
CA GLU A 156 17.44 2.39 -19.01
C GLU A 156 16.86 3.81 -18.89
N GLU A 157 16.29 4.34 -19.98
CA GLU A 157 15.65 5.64 -20.01
C GLU A 157 14.42 5.66 -19.08
N ARG A 158 13.63 4.56 -19.07
CA ARG A 158 12.50 4.38 -18.16
C ARG A 158 12.94 4.36 -16.69
N LEU A 159 13.98 3.59 -16.38
CA LEU A 159 14.55 3.53 -15.03
C LEU A 159 15.05 4.91 -14.60
N GLY A 160 15.76 5.62 -15.49
CA GLY A 160 16.22 6.99 -15.25
C GLY A 160 15.08 7.97 -14.97
N LEU A 161 13.96 7.87 -15.70
CA LEU A 161 12.76 8.67 -15.48
C LEU A 161 12.16 8.40 -14.08
N ILE A 162 11.95 7.14 -13.73
CA ILE A 162 11.39 6.74 -12.45
C ILE A 162 12.29 7.20 -11.29
N THR A 163 13.60 6.99 -11.40
CA THR A 163 14.57 7.40 -10.37
C THR A 163 14.56 8.90 -10.15
N LYS A 164 14.60 9.69 -11.22
CA LYS A 164 14.52 11.16 -11.13
C LYS A 164 13.23 11.62 -10.46
N ALA A 165 12.10 11.03 -10.85
CA ALA A 165 10.83 11.37 -10.25
C ALA A 165 10.81 11.06 -8.74
N LYS A 166 11.28 9.88 -8.33
CA LYS A 166 11.32 9.48 -6.90
C LYS A 166 12.19 10.42 -6.06
N VAL A 167 13.33 10.87 -6.59
CA VAL A 167 14.22 11.80 -5.88
C VAL A 167 13.61 13.20 -5.81
N LEU A 168 13.16 13.74 -6.95
CA LEU A 168 12.68 15.12 -7.02
C LEU A 168 11.31 15.33 -6.35
N SER A 169 10.49 14.27 -6.24
CA SER A 169 9.21 14.33 -5.55
C SER A 169 9.29 14.14 -4.01
N ILE A 170 10.48 14.02 -3.42
CA ILE A 170 10.64 13.85 -1.96
C ILE A 170 9.97 15.01 -1.19
N GLY A 171 10.21 16.25 -1.62
CA GLY A 171 9.64 17.45 -1.01
C GLY A 171 8.11 17.53 -1.09
N SER A 172 7.47 16.74 -1.93
CA SER A 172 6.01 16.77 -2.12
C SER A 172 5.21 16.16 -0.96
N SER A 173 5.88 15.58 0.03
CA SER A 173 5.26 15.15 1.30
C SER A 173 5.10 16.30 2.32
N LEU A 174 5.71 17.46 2.10
CA LEU A 174 5.67 18.61 3.00
C LEU A 174 4.23 19.11 3.27
N PRO A 175 3.32 19.25 2.28
CA PRO A 175 1.94 19.65 2.55
C PRO A 175 1.24 18.75 3.57
N GLY A 176 1.47 17.43 3.50
CA GLY A 176 0.93 16.49 4.48
C GLY A 176 1.51 16.67 5.89
N GLN A 177 2.78 17.05 6.02
CA GLN A 177 3.39 17.34 7.32
C GLN A 177 2.85 18.66 7.89
N ILE A 178 2.70 19.70 7.08
CA ILE A 178 2.10 20.97 7.47
C ILE A 178 0.66 20.74 7.97
N PHE A 179 -0.12 19.92 7.25
CA PHE A 179 -1.47 19.57 7.67
C PHE A 179 -1.48 18.92 9.07
N LYS A 180 -0.60 17.96 9.34
CA LYS A 180 -0.52 17.31 10.65
C LYS A 180 -0.15 18.29 11.76
N ILE A 181 0.75 19.24 11.50
CA ILE A 181 1.12 20.29 12.46
C ILE A 181 -0.08 21.19 12.76
N LEU A 182 -0.78 21.68 11.73
CA LEU A 182 -1.96 22.52 11.91
C LEU A 182 -3.08 21.77 12.63
N ARG A 183 -3.30 20.49 12.28
CA ARG A 183 -4.24 19.60 12.96
C ARG A 183 -3.91 19.49 14.45
N ASP A 184 -2.64 19.28 14.80
CA ASP A 184 -2.22 19.12 16.20
C ASP A 184 -2.40 20.42 16.99
N ILE A 185 -2.13 21.58 16.39
CA ILE A 185 -2.36 22.88 17.00
C ILE A 185 -3.85 23.07 17.29
N ILE A 186 -4.72 22.87 16.29
CA ILE A 186 -6.17 23.05 16.44
C ILE A 186 -6.75 22.03 17.43
N SER A 187 -6.34 20.77 17.35
CA SER A 187 -6.89 19.71 18.20
C SER A 187 -6.52 19.84 19.69
N ARG A 188 -5.42 20.55 19.99
CA ARG A 188 -4.94 20.80 21.36
C ARG A 188 -5.41 22.13 21.94
N ASP A 189 -6.25 22.85 21.23
CA ASP A 189 -6.79 24.12 21.73
C ASP A 189 -7.72 23.86 22.91
N THR A 190 -7.33 24.39 24.05
CA THR A 190 -8.08 24.30 25.33
C THR A 190 -9.05 25.46 25.55
N LYS A 191 -9.00 26.50 24.69
CA LYS A 191 -9.85 27.69 24.81
C LYS A 191 -11.24 27.49 24.22
N HIS A 192 -11.35 26.56 23.27
CA HIS A 192 -12.59 26.29 22.55
C HIS A 192 -13.28 25.01 23.05
N THR A 193 -14.60 24.94 22.86
CA THR A 193 -15.36 23.72 23.14
C THR A 193 -15.01 22.61 22.15
N ALA A 194 -15.23 21.35 22.50
CA ALA A 194 -14.97 20.21 21.61
C ALA A 194 -15.68 20.36 20.26
N LEU A 195 -16.90 20.92 20.26
CA LEU A 195 -17.67 21.20 19.04
C LEU A 195 -16.99 22.25 18.15
N GLN A 196 -16.49 23.35 18.74
CA GLN A 196 -15.76 24.39 18.01
C GLN A 196 -14.44 23.86 17.45
N VAL A 197 -13.70 23.06 18.23
CA VAL A 197 -12.47 22.41 17.74
C VAL A 197 -12.78 21.50 16.55
N ASN A 198 -13.84 20.69 16.62
CA ASN A 198 -14.24 19.83 15.52
C ASN A 198 -14.72 20.63 14.29
N ALA A 199 -15.38 21.79 14.47
CA ALA A 199 -15.72 22.68 13.39
C ALA A 199 -14.48 23.28 12.69
N ASN A 200 -13.48 23.70 13.47
CA ASN A 200 -12.20 24.19 12.95
C ASN A 200 -11.44 23.07 12.19
N LEU A 201 -11.40 21.86 12.75
CA LEU A 201 -10.82 20.71 12.07
C LEU A 201 -11.55 20.38 10.78
N ARG A 202 -12.90 20.39 10.77
CA ARG A 202 -13.69 20.22 9.55
C ARG A 202 -13.24 21.19 8.45
N THR A 203 -13.08 22.48 8.80
CA THR A 203 -12.61 23.50 7.87
C THR A 203 -11.18 23.18 7.38
N LEU A 204 -10.27 22.78 8.29
CA LEU A 204 -8.91 22.39 7.92
C LEU A 204 -8.90 21.21 6.94
N PHE A 205 -9.66 20.13 7.21
CA PHE A 205 -9.78 18.98 6.32
C PHE A 205 -10.33 19.37 4.96
N THR A 206 -11.31 20.25 4.92
CA THR A 206 -11.92 20.72 3.65
C THR A 206 -10.93 21.55 2.83
N VAL A 207 -10.20 22.47 3.46
CA VAL A 207 -9.17 23.28 2.79
C VAL A 207 -8.06 22.39 2.26
N MET A 208 -7.64 21.40 3.03
CA MET A 208 -6.64 20.42 2.57
C MET A 208 -7.18 19.55 1.44
N GLY A 209 -8.40 19.07 1.54
CA GLY A 209 -9.06 18.31 0.47
C GLY A 209 -9.16 19.12 -0.84
N LEU A 210 -9.57 20.38 -0.76
CA LEU A 210 -9.67 21.29 -1.91
C LEU A 210 -8.30 21.60 -2.53
N SER A 211 -7.32 21.96 -1.71
CA SER A 211 -5.96 22.25 -2.19
C SER A 211 -5.31 21.03 -2.83
N THR A 212 -5.46 19.85 -2.21
CA THR A 212 -4.99 18.59 -2.75
C THR A 212 -5.68 18.27 -4.09
N PHE A 213 -7.01 18.44 -4.15
CA PHE A 213 -7.77 18.24 -5.37
C PHE A 213 -7.27 19.12 -6.52
N ILE A 214 -7.18 20.43 -6.32
CA ILE A 214 -6.75 21.38 -7.37
C ILE A 214 -5.33 21.05 -7.83
N LEU A 215 -4.41 20.87 -6.89
CA LEU A 215 -3.00 20.67 -7.20
C LEU A 215 -2.76 19.33 -7.91
N THR A 216 -3.35 18.23 -7.38
CA THR A 216 -3.17 16.91 -7.98
C THR A 216 -3.88 16.78 -9.31
N ALA A 217 -5.05 17.40 -9.49
CA ALA A 217 -5.76 17.43 -10.76
C ALA A 217 -4.94 18.16 -11.83
N ALA A 218 -4.42 19.36 -11.51
CA ALA A 218 -3.59 20.14 -12.43
C ALA A 218 -2.32 19.40 -12.84
N MET A 219 -1.58 18.82 -11.88
CA MET A 219 -0.36 18.06 -12.15
C MET A 219 -0.62 16.79 -12.97
N SER A 220 -1.68 16.06 -12.64
CA SER A 220 -2.06 14.83 -13.36
C SER A 220 -2.52 15.14 -14.78
N LEU A 221 -3.29 16.22 -14.96
CA LEU A 221 -3.74 16.67 -16.28
C LEU A 221 -2.58 17.11 -17.17
N TYR A 222 -1.62 17.86 -16.60
CA TYR A 222 -0.41 18.25 -17.33
C TYR A 222 0.35 17.01 -17.81
N TYR A 223 0.58 16.02 -16.94
CA TYR A 223 1.21 14.75 -17.33
C TYR A 223 0.46 14.06 -18.47
N ALA A 224 -0.86 13.94 -18.35
CA ALA A 224 -1.69 13.29 -19.37
C ALA A 224 -1.65 13.98 -20.74
N ILE A 225 -1.52 15.32 -20.75
CA ILE A 225 -1.44 16.11 -21.98
C ILE A 225 -0.07 15.96 -22.67
N VAL A 226 1.02 16.06 -21.89
CA VAL A 226 2.38 16.07 -22.47
C VAL A 226 2.87 14.68 -22.85
N THR A 227 2.40 13.61 -22.18
CA THR A 227 2.91 12.26 -22.36
C THR A 227 2.29 11.58 -23.58
N ARG A 228 3.11 10.81 -24.31
CA ARG A 228 2.68 10.02 -25.47
C ARG A 228 3.09 8.57 -25.32
N GLU A 229 2.19 7.66 -25.70
CA GLU A 229 2.49 6.25 -25.83
C GLU A 229 3.34 6.02 -27.09
N ARG A 230 4.44 5.29 -26.96
CA ARG A 230 5.36 4.97 -28.07
C ARG A 230 5.53 3.47 -28.28
N VAL A 231 5.29 2.69 -27.24
CA VAL A 231 5.34 1.23 -27.33
C VAL A 231 3.91 0.73 -27.46
N PHE A 232 3.55 0.28 -28.66
CA PHE A 232 2.30 -0.42 -28.91
C PHE A 232 2.57 -1.91 -28.75
N ASP A 233 1.72 -2.57 -27.98
CA ASP A 233 1.82 -4.03 -27.76
C ASP A 233 1.59 -4.74 -29.09
N ALA A 234 2.69 -5.10 -29.75
CA ALA A 234 2.70 -5.95 -30.93
C ALA A 234 2.69 -7.44 -30.55
N ARG A 235 2.17 -7.77 -29.35
CA ARG A 235 2.00 -9.17 -28.97
C ARG A 235 1.12 -9.83 -30.02
N SER A 236 1.75 -10.71 -30.72
CA SER A 236 1.12 -11.55 -31.71
C SER A 236 -0.11 -12.24 -31.10
N VAL A 237 -1.12 -12.38 -31.91
CA VAL A 237 -2.38 -13.07 -31.64
C VAL A 237 -2.18 -14.56 -31.27
N GLU A 238 -0.93 -15.04 -31.27
CA GLU A 238 -0.58 -16.46 -31.13
C GLU A 238 -0.33 -16.94 -29.70
N ASP A 239 0.03 -16.08 -28.76
CA ASP A 239 0.17 -16.47 -27.35
C ASP A 239 -1.21 -16.41 -26.66
N LYS A 240 -1.98 -17.49 -26.77
CA LYS A 240 -3.16 -17.68 -25.94
C LYS A 240 -2.71 -17.72 -24.47
N PRO A 241 -3.15 -16.78 -23.62
CA PRO A 241 -2.87 -16.87 -22.20
C PRO A 241 -3.41 -18.22 -21.69
N PRO A 242 -2.70 -18.88 -20.76
CA PRO A 242 -3.15 -20.15 -20.20
C PRO A 242 -4.58 -19.99 -19.66
N SER A 243 -5.41 -20.98 -19.89
CA SER A 243 -6.79 -20.96 -19.42
C SER A 243 -6.82 -20.87 -17.88
N ILE A 244 -7.90 -20.32 -17.33
CA ILE A 244 -8.07 -20.23 -15.86
C ILE A 244 -7.95 -21.62 -15.21
N LYS A 245 -8.43 -22.68 -15.88
CA LYS A 245 -8.31 -24.06 -15.40
C LYS A 245 -6.86 -24.55 -15.34
N GLU A 246 -6.08 -24.29 -16.39
CA GLU A 246 -4.63 -24.62 -16.43
C GLU A 246 -3.85 -23.85 -15.37
N SER A 247 -4.19 -22.58 -15.17
CA SER A 247 -3.60 -21.74 -14.14
C SER A 247 -3.88 -22.28 -12.72
N ILE A 248 -5.12 -22.71 -12.44
CA ILE A 248 -5.51 -23.31 -11.15
C ILE A 248 -4.80 -24.66 -10.95
N PHE A 249 -4.68 -25.49 -12.02
CA PHE A 249 -3.98 -26.75 -11.93
C PHE A 249 -2.49 -26.58 -11.67
N ALA A 250 -1.85 -25.64 -12.34
CA ALA A 250 -0.46 -25.27 -12.08
C ALA A 250 -0.22 -24.77 -10.65
N LEU A 251 -1.19 -24.05 -10.07
CA LEU A 251 -1.18 -23.63 -8.69
C LEU A 251 -1.14 -24.80 -7.71
N LYS A 252 -1.97 -25.82 -7.96
CA LYS A 252 -2.05 -27.02 -7.10
C LYS A 252 -0.72 -27.77 -7.04
N ASN A 253 0.05 -27.77 -8.12
CA ASN A 253 1.36 -28.42 -8.21
C ASN A 253 2.52 -27.56 -7.68
N ASN A 254 2.28 -26.29 -7.34
CA ASN A 254 3.29 -25.38 -6.82
C ASN A 254 3.13 -25.21 -5.30
N ARG A 255 3.61 -26.18 -4.53
CA ARG A 255 3.53 -26.14 -3.06
C ARG A 255 4.15 -24.89 -2.42
N PRO A 256 5.34 -24.40 -2.83
CA PRO A 256 5.90 -23.16 -2.29
C PRO A 256 4.95 -21.97 -2.49
N LEU A 257 4.32 -21.88 -3.66
CA LEU A 257 3.37 -20.82 -3.98
C LEU A 257 2.11 -20.92 -3.13
N LEU A 258 1.59 -22.13 -2.90
CA LEU A 258 0.45 -22.34 -2.01
C LEU A 258 0.77 -21.90 -0.58
N MET A 259 1.97 -22.22 -0.07
CA MET A 259 2.39 -21.79 1.28
C MET A 259 2.54 -20.27 1.36
N PHE A 260 3.05 -19.65 0.32
CA PHE A 260 3.14 -18.19 0.25
C PHE A 260 1.75 -17.54 0.24
N MET A 261 0.83 -18.03 -0.61
CA MET A 261 -0.55 -17.53 -0.66
C MET A 261 -1.27 -17.72 0.69
N LEU A 262 -1.14 -18.90 1.28
CA LEU A 262 -1.74 -19.21 2.58
C LEU A 262 -1.20 -18.28 3.66
N SER A 263 0.10 -17.98 3.66
CA SER A 263 0.69 -16.99 4.55
C SER A 263 0.04 -15.60 4.36
N GLN A 264 -0.12 -15.15 3.13
CA GLN A 264 -0.74 -13.86 2.82
C GLN A 264 -2.21 -13.79 3.27
N VAL A 265 -2.96 -14.88 3.07
CA VAL A 265 -4.36 -14.98 3.53
C VAL A 265 -4.43 -15.00 5.05
N LEU A 266 -3.57 -15.78 5.71
CA LEU A 266 -3.55 -15.84 7.19
C LEU A 266 -3.05 -14.55 7.82
N ASP A 267 -2.16 -13.81 7.16
CA ASP A 267 -1.76 -12.46 7.58
C ASP A 267 -2.96 -11.48 7.58
N GLY A 268 -3.98 -11.74 6.79
CA GLY A 268 -5.21 -10.94 6.76
C GLY A 268 -6.16 -11.18 7.92
N PHE A 269 -6.08 -12.34 8.56
CA PHE A 269 -6.78 -12.58 9.84
C PHE A 269 -6.10 -11.86 11.01
N ASN A 270 -4.99 -11.16 10.76
CA ASN A 270 -4.38 -10.29 11.72
C ASN A 270 -5.27 -9.06 11.98
N VAL A 271 -5.54 -8.76 13.23
CA VAL A 271 -6.14 -7.49 13.62
C VAL A 271 -5.19 -6.37 13.17
N GLN A 272 -5.67 -5.47 12.32
CA GLN A 272 -4.84 -4.39 11.80
C GLN A 272 -4.36 -3.49 12.95
N ARG A 273 -3.05 -3.20 12.95
CA ARG A 273 -2.43 -2.34 13.98
C ARG A 273 -3.09 -0.96 14.02
N GLN A 274 -3.78 -0.65 15.10
CA GLN A 274 -4.50 0.61 15.29
C GLN A 274 -3.60 1.73 15.84
N TYR A 275 -2.38 1.82 15.34
CA TYR A 275 -1.40 2.82 15.73
C TYR A 275 -1.89 4.25 15.49
N GLY A 276 -2.44 4.56 14.31
CA GLY A 276 -2.97 5.88 13.99
C GLY A 276 -4.09 6.30 14.96
N LEU A 277 -5.02 5.36 15.24
CA LEU A 277 -6.11 5.62 16.15
C LEU A 277 -5.62 5.92 17.59
N TYR A 278 -4.65 5.16 18.09
CA TYR A 278 -4.01 5.40 19.37
C TYR A 278 -3.37 6.80 19.45
N VAL A 279 -2.63 7.17 18.42
CA VAL A 279 -1.93 8.46 18.33
C VAL A 279 -2.92 9.63 18.29
N ASP A 280 -3.99 9.49 17.50
CA ASP A 280 -4.96 10.56 17.28
C ASP A 280 -5.94 10.70 18.45
N SER A 281 -6.43 9.59 19.04
CA SER A 281 -7.47 9.63 20.07
C SER A 281 -6.93 9.66 21.51
N ILE A 282 -5.74 9.11 21.77
CA ILE A 282 -5.16 9.05 23.12
C ILE A 282 -4.04 10.07 23.31
N LEU A 283 -3.04 10.11 22.42
CA LEU A 283 -1.93 11.06 22.52
C LEU A 283 -2.29 12.44 21.96
N ASN A 284 -3.30 12.50 21.09
CA ASN A 284 -3.68 13.71 20.34
C ASN A 284 -2.47 14.39 19.67
N PHE A 285 -1.65 13.59 18.96
CA PHE A 285 -0.42 14.05 18.33
C PHE A 285 -0.14 13.32 17.03
N SER A 286 -0.73 13.77 15.92
CA SER A 286 -0.61 13.11 14.58
C SER A 286 0.82 13.08 14.04
N ASN A 287 1.68 14.01 14.46
CA ASN A 287 3.10 14.02 14.08
C ASN A 287 3.96 13.00 14.83
N PHE A 288 3.39 12.21 15.73
CA PHE A 288 4.12 11.23 16.53
C PHE A 288 5.01 10.32 15.68
N GLY A 289 4.45 9.75 14.59
CA GLY A 289 5.18 8.90 13.67
C GLY A 289 6.37 9.58 12.98
N THR A 290 6.25 10.86 12.67
CA THR A 290 7.33 11.64 12.07
C THR A 290 8.48 11.82 13.05
N VAL A 291 8.17 12.14 14.30
CA VAL A 291 9.20 12.44 15.34
C VAL A 291 10.00 11.19 15.68
N PHE A 292 9.33 10.06 16.00
CA PHE A 292 10.07 8.85 16.38
C PHE A 292 10.74 8.15 15.20
N GLY A 293 10.24 8.34 13.97
CA GLY A 293 10.76 7.70 12.74
C GLY A 293 12.03 8.37 12.18
N ILE A 294 12.45 9.53 12.69
CA ILE A 294 13.65 10.23 12.20
C ILE A 294 14.90 9.34 12.29
N PRO A 295 15.25 8.73 13.43
CA PRO A 295 16.45 7.89 13.52
C PRO A 295 16.38 6.65 12.64
N GLY A 296 15.22 5.99 12.57
CA GLY A 296 14.99 4.84 11.69
C GLY A 296 15.15 5.19 10.21
N GLY A 297 14.74 6.39 9.81
CA GLY A 297 14.93 6.91 8.46
C GLY A 297 16.40 6.91 8.02
N PHE A 298 17.33 7.27 8.90
CA PHE A 298 18.78 7.19 8.63
C PHE A 298 19.30 5.77 8.51
N ILE A 299 18.64 4.76 9.10
CA ILE A 299 19.03 3.35 9.04
C ILE A 299 18.43 2.66 7.80
N SER A 300 17.27 3.10 7.34
CA SER A 300 16.50 2.43 6.29
C SER A 300 17.27 2.27 4.97
N THR A 301 17.93 3.32 4.49
CA THR A 301 18.70 3.28 3.24
C THR A 301 19.98 2.44 3.37
N PRO A 302 20.82 2.62 4.40
CA PRO A 302 21.95 1.72 4.65
C PRO A 302 21.58 0.25 4.77
N SER A 303 20.36 -0.08 5.20
CA SER A 303 19.90 -1.46 5.37
C SER A 303 20.00 -2.33 4.09
N TYR A 304 20.03 -1.71 2.92
CA TYR A 304 20.22 -2.43 1.66
C TYR A 304 21.66 -2.97 1.48
N PHE A 305 22.67 -2.33 2.08
CA PHE A 305 24.06 -2.72 1.89
C PHE A 305 24.41 -4.04 2.56
N TRP A 306 23.76 -4.39 3.64
CA TRP A 306 24.05 -5.67 4.33
C TRP A 306 23.16 -6.84 3.91
N ILE A 307 22.26 -6.68 2.94
CA ILE A 307 21.45 -7.80 2.43
C ILE A 307 22.33 -8.92 1.90
N GLY A 308 23.36 -8.59 1.11
CA GLY A 308 24.32 -9.57 0.58
C GLY A 308 25.01 -10.37 1.66
N TRP A 309 25.47 -9.70 2.72
CA TRP A 309 26.10 -10.35 3.88
C TRP A 309 25.12 -11.24 4.66
N LEU A 310 23.85 -10.78 4.84
CA LEU A 310 22.81 -11.58 5.49
C LEU A 310 22.49 -12.85 4.70
N ARG A 311 22.41 -12.75 3.36
CA ARG A 311 22.13 -13.90 2.49
C ARG A 311 23.23 -14.96 2.48
N GLN A 312 24.46 -14.58 2.73
CA GLN A 312 25.57 -15.54 2.87
C GLN A 312 25.49 -16.35 4.16
N ARG A 313 24.84 -15.83 5.21
CA ARG A 313 24.76 -16.44 6.54
C ARG A 313 23.42 -17.08 6.87
N PHE A 314 22.35 -16.58 6.30
CA PHE A 314 20.98 -16.99 6.62
C PHE A 314 20.22 -17.42 5.37
N SER A 315 19.37 -18.45 5.52
CA SER A 315 18.50 -18.89 4.44
C SER A 315 17.46 -17.82 4.08
N THR A 316 17.01 -17.82 2.81
CA THR A 316 15.93 -16.91 2.33
C THR A 316 14.68 -17.00 3.22
N LYS A 317 14.33 -18.22 3.64
CA LYS A 317 13.23 -18.49 4.58
C LYS A 317 13.42 -17.78 5.93
N THR A 318 14.62 -17.92 6.52
CA THR A 318 14.94 -17.27 7.80
C THR A 318 14.88 -15.75 7.68
N LEU A 319 15.44 -15.18 6.62
CA LEU A 319 15.41 -13.75 6.36
C LEU A 319 13.99 -13.23 6.14
N TRP A 320 13.15 -13.97 5.44
CA TRP A 320 11.74 -13.64 5.26
C TRP A 320 11.01 -13.56 6.61
N ILE A 321 11.11 -14.64 7.42
CA ILE A 321 10.47 -14.70 8.73
C ILE A 321 11.01 -13.58 9.64
N ALA A 322 12.33 -13.41 9.72
CA ALA A 322 12.96 -12.42 10.60
C ALA A 322 12.57 -10.98 10.22
N SER A 323 12.63 -10.62 8.94
CA SER A 323 12.38 -9.24 8.48
C SER A 323 10.95 -8.76 8.72
N GLU A 324 9.97 -9.67 8.78
CA GLU A 324 8.58 -9.32 9.04
C GLU A 324 8.22 -9.35 10.53
N ASN A 325 9.00 -10.05 11.36
CA ASN A 325 8.59 -10.33 12.74
C ASN A 325 9.55 -9.81 13.82
N ILE A 326 10.68 -9.22 13.45
CA ILE A 326 11.71 -8.76 14.40
C ILE A 326 11.18 -7.76 15.43
N THR A 327 10.17 -6.98 15.08
CA THR A 327 9.56 -5.97 15.96
C THR A 327 8.48 -6.54 16.88
N LYS A 328 7.95 -7.73 16.62
CA LYS A 328 6.86 -8.29 17.45
C LYS A 328 7.21 -8.43 18.93
N PRO A 329 8.39 -8.94 19.31
CA PRO A 329 8.78 -8.97 20.72
C PRO A 329 8.87 -7.56 21.34
N ILE A 330 9.34 -6.57 20.57
CA ILE A 330 9.44 -5.19 21.03
C ILE A 330 8.04 -4.61 21.24
N GLN A 331 7.09 -4.88 20.35
CA GLN A 331 5.70 -4.42 20.49
C GLN A 331 5.03 -5.00 21.74
N VAL A 332 5.34 -6.27 22.07
CA VAL A 332 4.90 -6.87 23.34
C VAL A 332 5.54 -6.15 24.54
N ALA A 333 6.84 -5.86 24.46
CA ALA A 333 7.52 -5.11 25.54
C ALA A 333 6.96 -3.68 25.69
N ILE A 334 6.66 -2.99 24.58
CA ILE A 334 6.03 -1.66 24.56
C ILE A 334 4.65 -1.73 25.24
N TYR A 335 3.88 -2.79 25.01
CA TYR A 335 2.59 -2.95 25.67
C TYR A 335 2.75 -2.99 27.20
N PHE A 336 3.60 -3.87 27.72
CA PHE A 336 3.81 -3.97 29.16
C PHE A 336 4.37 -2.66 29.74
N PHE A 337 5.32 -2.01 29.04
CA PHE A 337 5.84 -0.70 29.44
C PHE A 337 4.73 0.35 29.48
N GLY A 338 3.88 0.43 28.45
CA GLY A 338 2.79 1.40 28.37
C GLY A 338 1.71 1.19 29.45
N MET A 339 1.49 -0.05 29.88
CA MET A 339 0.52 -0.37 30.92
C MET A 339 0.97 -0.04 32.36
N ILE A 340 2.23 0.35 32.56
CA ILE A 340 2.75 0.78 33.86
C ILE A 340 1.96 1.98 34.36
N ARG A 341 1.54 1.95 35.63
CA ARG A 341 0.79 3.02 36.27
C ARG A 341 1.74 4.15 36.68
N THR A 342 1.43 5.38 36.31
CA THR A 342 2.21 6.58 36.63
C THR A 342 1.62 7.34 37.83
N LYS A 343 2.48 8.06 38.58
CA LYS A 343 2.01 8.91 39.70
C LYS A 343 1.26 10.16 39.22
N LYS A 344 1.67 10.73 38.09
CA LYS A 344 1.06 11.91 37.47
C LYS A 344 0.08 11.54 36.40
N ALA A 345 -1.02 12.25 36.28
CA ALA A 345 -1.96 12.14 35.19
C ALA A 345 -1.36 12.73 33.90
N ALA A 346 -1.69 12.13 32.75
CA ALA A 346 -1.28 12.65 31.47
C ALA A 346 -1.97 13.99 31.15
N PRO A 347 -1.27 14.94 30.51
CA PRO A 347 -1.79 16.29 30.29
C PRO A 347 -3.03 16.35 29.40
N VAL A 348 -3.14 15.41 28.42
CA VAL A 348 -4.19 15.47 27.39
C VAL A 348 -5.48 14.81 27.85
N ASN A 349 -5.39 13.61 28.45
CA ASN A 349 -6.55 12.76 28.74
C ASN A 349 -6.73 12.45 30.22
N GLY A 350 -5.83 12.89 31.09
CA GLY A 350 -5.87 12.66 32.52
C GLY A 350 -5.56 11.23 32.98
N PHE A 351 -5.23 10.30 32.04
CA PHE A 351 -4.95 8.90 32.38
C PHE A 351 -3.63 8.74 33.13
N ARG A 352 -3.60 7.77 34.03
CA ARG A 352 -2.41 7.44 34.83
C ARG A 352 -1.67 6.21 34.30
N ARG A 353 -1.65 6.02 33.00
CA ARG A 353 -0.92 4.97 32.32
C ARG A 353 0.25 5.55 31.53
N MET A 354 1.37 4.84 31.45
CA MET A 354 2.54 5.28 30.73
C MET A 354 2.25 5.53 29.23
N TYR A 355 1.35 4.73 28.62
CA TYR A 355 0.98 4.91 27.21
C TYR A 355 0.31 6.26 26.92
N ALA A 356 -0.24 6.95 27.92
CA ALA A 356 -0.84 8.27 27.75
C ALA A 356 0.17 9.42 27.77
N HIS A 357 1.43 9.15 28.15
CA HIS A 357 2.49 10.14 28.22
C HIS A 357 3.32 10.15 26.92
N LEU A 358 3.39 11.32 26.27
CA LEU A 358 3.99 11.47 24.95
C LEU A 358 5.48 11.10 24.92
N LEU A 359 6.32 11.69 25.78
CA LEU A 359 7.77 11.50 25.73
C LEU A 359 8.23 10.05 25.91
N PRO A 360 7.79 9.31 26.95
CA PRO A 360 8.18 7.91 27.10
C PRO A 360 7.80 7.06 25.92
N MET A 361 6.63 7.32 25.33
CA MET A 361 6.16 6.57 24.17
C MET A 361 6.91 6.92 22.89
N ILE A 362 7.36 8.16 22.70
CA ILE A 362 8.26 8.52 21.59
C ILE A 362 9.52 7.65 21.66
N PHE A 363 10.17 7.56 22.82
CA PHE A 363 11.39 6.74 22.95
C PHE A 363 11.13 5.26 22.74
N ALA A 364 10.03 4.72 23.27
CA ALA A 364 9.68 3.32 23.10
C ALA A 364 9.43 2.96 21.61
N TYR A 365 8.63 3.77 20.89
CA TYR A 365 8.38 3.56 19.47
C TYR A 365 9.59 3.88 18.58
N MET A 366 10.47 4.78 19.01
CA MET A 366 11.73 5.04 18.32
C MET A 366 12.62 3.80 18.29
N ILE A 367 12.70 3.05 19.39
CA ILE A 367 13.43 1.77 19.43
C ILE A 367 12.78 0.74 18.50
N ASP A 368 11.43 0.61 18.52
CA ASP A 368 10.69 -0.27 17.61
C ASP A 368 11.01 0.04 16.13
N ASP A 369 10.97 1.32 15.76
CA ASP A 369 11.25 1.79 14.40
C ASP A 369 12.71 1.57 14.00
N MET A 370 13.66 1.94 14.84
CA MET A 370 15.10 1.71 14.57
C MET A 370 15.39 0.24 14.30
N VAL A 371 14.84 -0.67 15.11
CA VAL A 371 15.01 -2.11 14.91
C VAL A 371 14.30 -2.58 13.64
N ALA A 372 13.09 -2.09 13.37
CA ALA A 372 12.39 -2.38 12.11
C ALA A 372 13.23 -1.98 10.89
N MET A 373 13.85 -0.81 10.94
CA MET A 373 14.62 -0.24 9.82
C MET A 373 15.96 -0.95 9.59
N THR A 374 16.50 -1.69 10.56
CA THR A 374 17.71 -2.52 10.31
C THR A 374 17.49 -3.60 9.26
N LEU A 375 16.29 -4.14 9.18
CA LEU A 375 15.91 -5.15 8.19
C LEU A 375 15.00 -4.61 7.08
N TYR A 376 14.89 -3.28 6.93
CA TYR A 376 14.00 -2.65 5.95
C TYR A 376 14.31 -3.09 4.51
N GLY A 377 15.58 -3.07 4.10
CA GLY A 377 16.00 -3.55 2.79
C GLY A 377 15.66 -5.04 2.58
N THR A 378 15.93 -5.87 3.58
CA THR A 378 15.62 -7.32 3.57
C THR A 378 14.11 -7.53 3.41
N LYS A 379 13.28 -6.83 4.18
CA LYS A 379 11.81 -6.88 4.10
C LYS A 379 11.26 -6.50 2.72
N ARG A 380 11.96 -5.64 1.99
CA ARG A 380 11.55 -5.20 0.63
C ARG A 380 12.02 -6.15 -0.46
N VAL A 381 13.21 -6.70 -0.33
CA VAL A 381 13.88 -7.49 -1.39
C VAL A 381 13.49 -8.96 -1.32
N ILE A 382 13.52 -9.58 -0.14
CA ILE A 382 13.32 -11.03 0.00
C ILE A 382 11.94 -11.51 -0.48
N PRO A 383 10.80 -10.87 -0.16
CA PRO A 383 9.50 -11.30 -0.68
C PRO A 383 9.39 -11.19 -2.21
N GLU A 384 10.05 -10.19 -2.83
CA GLU A 384 10.10 -10.08 -4.29
C GLU A 384 10.91 -11.22 -4.92
N GLU A 385 12.03 -11.56 -4.30
CA GLU A 385 12.86 -12.69 -4.73
C GLU A 385 12.08 -14.01 -4.64
N ILE A 386 11.42 -14.28 -3.51
CA ILE A 386 10.58 -15.46 -3.31
C ILE A 386 9.50 -15.53 -4.39
N ARG A 387 8.85 -14.41 -4.73
CA ARG A 387 7.83 -14.37 -5.78
C ARG A 387 8.38 -14.71 -7.16
N ASN A 388 9.54 -14.19 -7.52
CA ASN A 388 10.20 -14.52 -8.79
C ASN A 388 10.61 -16.00 -8.84
N GLU A 389 11.14 -16.52 -7.73
CA GLU A 389 11.48 -17.92 -7.60
C GLU A 389 10.29 -18.87 -7.79
N MET A 390 9.10 -18.46 -7.34
CA MET A 390 7.88 -19.24 -7.55
C MET A 390 7.43 -19.29 -9.01
N ILE A 391 7.72 -18.25 -9.80
CA ILE A 391 7.50 -18.25 -11.25
C ILE A 391 8.43 -19.28 -11.90
N ASP A 392 9.71 -19.24 -11.56
CA ASP A 392 10.71 -20.16 -12.06
C ASP A 392 10.41 -21.60 -11.61
N TYR A 393 9.94 -21.79 -10.37
CA TYR A 393 9.48 -23.10 -9.88
C TYR A 393 8.27 -23.62 -10.66
N SER A 394 7.32 -22.76 -11.03
CA SER A 394 6.19 -23.14 -11.88
C SER A 394 6.66 -23.57 -13.27
N GLU A 395 7.59 -22.85 -13.88
CA GLU A 395 8.20 -23.21 -15.17
C GLU A 395 8.92 -24.56 -15.08
N TRP A 396 9.66 -24.79 -14.01
CA TRP A 396 10.39 -26.03 -13.77
C TRP A 396 9.48 -27.25 -13.64
N LYS A 397 8.37 -27.13 -12.86
CA LYS A 397 7.46 -28.25 -12.60
C LYS A 397 6.38 -28.44 -13.68
N ASN A 398 5.87 -27.37 -14.26
CA ASN A 398 4.71 -27.40 -15.17
C ASN A 398 5.09 -27.12 -16.63
N GLY A 399 6.34 -26.76 -16.92
CA GLY A 399 6.83 -26.50 -18.28
C GLY A 399 6.42 -25.14 -18.87
N PHE A 400 5.66 -24.30 -18.13
CA PHE A 400 5.27 -22.95 -18.58
C PHE A 400 5.41 -21.90 -17.49
N ARG A 401 5.71 -20.66 -17.90
CA ARG A 401 5.80 -19.51 -17.00
C ARG A 401 4.42 -18.94 -16.71
N GLY A 402 3.94 -19.16 -15.50
CA GLY A 402 2.63 -18.65 -15.08
C GLY A 402 2.68 -17.18 -14.63
N GLU A 403 3.19 -16.23 -15.43
CA GLU A 403 3.31 -14.83 -15.04
C GLU A 403 1.95 -14.17 -14.74
N ALA A 404 0.93 -14.47 -15.53
CA ALA A 404 -0.45 -14.00 -15.28
C ALA A 404 -1.01 -14.54 -13.96
N MET A 405 -0.71 -15.81 -13.64
CA MET A 405 -1.08 -16.44 -12.37
C MET A 405 -0.42 -15.76 -11.18
N VAL A 406 0.87 -15.43 -11.30
CA VAL A 406 1.59 -14.68 -10.24
C VAL A 406 1.05 -13.27 -10.10
N GLY A 407 0.58 -12.64 -11.18
CA GLY A 407 -0.13 -11.36 -11.14
C GLY A 407 -1.44 -11.45 -10.34
N MET A 408 -2.26 -12.48 -10.56
CA MET A 408 -3.47 -12.75 -9.77
C MET A 408 -3.15 -12.98 -8.30
N ILE A 409 -2.08 -13.71 -8.00
CA ILE A 409 -1.63 -14.02 -6.63
C ILE A 409 -1.11 -12.78 -5.91
N ARG A 410 -0.56 -11.82 -6.64
CA ARG A 410 -0.14 -10.53 -6.08
C ARG A 410 -1.32 -9.68 -5.57
N GLY A 411 -2.44 -9.73 -6.25
CA GLY A 411 -3.57 -8.83 -6.01
C GLY A 411 -4.64 -9.41 -5.09
N LEU A 412 -5.17 -10.57 -5.39
CA LEU A 412 -6.38 -11.09 -4.74
C LEU A 412 -6.19 -11.52 -3.27
N PRO A 413 -5.21 -12.38 -2.90
CA PRO A 413 -5.10 -12.84 -1.52
C PRO A 413 -4.83 -11.71 -0.53
N PRO A 414 -3.89 -10.76 -0.77
CA PRO A 414 -3.70 -9.63 0.13
C PRO A 414 -4.93 -8.73 0.26
N LYS A 415 -5.72 -8.54 -0.79
CA LYS A 415 -6.95 -7.76 -0.75
C LYS A 415 -8.02 -8.45 0.09
N ILE A 416 -8.30 -9.73 -0.18
CA ILE A 416 -9.26 -10.52 0.61
C ILE A 416 -8.85 -10.52 2.08
N ALA A 417 -7.60 -10.77 2.34
CA ALA A 417 -7.02 -10.81 3.67
C ALA A 417 -7.11 -9.45 4.39
N GLY A 418 -6.74 -8.36 3.71
CA GLY A 418 -6.85 -7.00 4.24
C GLY A 418 -8.28 -6.60 4.57
N ASN A 419 -9.25 -7.06 3.78
CA ASN A 419 -10.65 -6.80 4.01
C ASN A 419 -11.17 -7.52 5.26
N PHE A 420 -10.82 -8.79 5.46
CA PHE A 420 -11.11 -9.52 6.68
C PHE A 420 -10.49 -8.84 7.91
N GLY A 421 -9.22 -8.46 7.83
CA GLY A 421 -8.53 -7.73 8.90
C GLY A 421 -9.22 -6.40 9.24
N SER A 422 -9.69 -5.67 8.23
CA SER A 422 -10.42 -4.42 8.42
C SER A 422 -11.77 -4.63 9.11
N ILE A 423 -12.56 -5.62 8.66
CA ILE A 423 -13.85 -5.98 9.26
C ILE A 423 -13.66 -6.38 10.73
N LEU A 424 -12.71 -7.29 10.99
CA LEU A 424 -12.39 -7.76 12.33
C LEU A 424 -11.98 -6.59 13.24
N THR A 425 -11.15 -5.70 12.74
CA THR A 425 -10.68 -4.53 13.48
C THR A 425 -11.83 -3.59 13.85
N GLN A 426 -12.71 -3.26 12.90
CA GLN A 426 -13.85 -2.38 13.19
C GLN A 426 -14.86 -3.05 14.15
N ALA A 427 -15.09 -4.36 14.02
CA ALA A 427 -15.92 -5.10 14.95
C ALA A 427 -15.33 -5.07 16.37
N VAL A 428 -14.04 -5.29 16.53
CA VAL A 428 -13.37 -5.19 17.83
C VAL A 428 -13.48 -3.77 18.39
N LEU A 429 -13.27 -2.72 17.60
CA LEU A 429 -13.40 -1.33 18.04
C LEU A 429 -14.84 -0.99 18.46
N ALA A 430 -15.85 -1.55 17.79
CA ALA A 430 -17.24 -1.41 18.20
C ALA A 430 -17.52 -2.09 19.56
N LEU A 431 -16.98 -3.32 19.75
CA LEU A 431 -17.17 -4.10 20.98
C LEU A 431 -16.50 -3.44 22.21
N ILE A 432 -15.36 -2.80 22.05
CA ILE A 432 -14.69 -2.09 23.16
C ILE A 432 -15.33 -0.73 23.47
N GLY A 433 -16.38 -0.32 22.76
CA GLY A 433 -17.10 0.91 22.99
C GLY A 433 -16.33 2.17 22.59
N PHE A 434 -15.61 2.11 21.46
CA PHE A 434 -14.88 3.28 20.94
C PHE A 434 -15.83 4.44 20.65
N GLN A 435 -15.54 5.62 21.22
CA GLN A 435 -16.34 6.82 21.06
C GLN A 435 -15.89 7.63 19.83
N THR A 436 -16.87 8.10 19.06
CA THR A 436 -16.66 8.93 17.86
C THR A 436 -17.16 10.38 18.08
N GLY A 437 -16.99 11.25 17.10
CA GLY A 437 -17.49 12.60 17.12
C GLY A 437 -16.85 13.47 18.21
N GLU A 438 -17.66 14.16 19.00
CA GLU A 438 -17.21 15.04 20.07
C GLU A 438 -16.44 14.32 21.18
N ASN A 439 -16.77 13.05 21.41
CA ASN A 439 -16.17 12.21 22.41
C ASN A 439 -14.90 11.48 21.94
N PHE A 440 -14.44 11.72 20.71
CA PHE A 440 -13.27 11.06 20.11
C PHE A 440 -12.00 11.14 21.01
N LEU A 441 -11.78 12.27 21.68
CA LEU A 441 -10.66 12.44 22.63
C LEU A 441 -11.03 12.05 24.08
N ARG A 442 -12.30 11.74 24.35
CA ARG A 442 -12.81 11.43 25.70
C ARG A 442 -13.11 9.93 25.84
N GLN A 443 -12.14 9.10 25.44
CA GLN A 443 -12.27 7.65 25.62
C GLN A 443 -12.26 7.29 27.11
N THR A 444 -12.93 6.20 27.48
CA THR A 444 -12.79 5.67 28.84
C THR A 444 -11.42 5.03 29.02
N GLU A 445 -10.90 4.94 30.25
CA GLU A 445 -9.59 4.30 30.52
C GLU A 445 -9.58 2.85 30.00
N LYS A 446 -10.68 2.10 30.17
CA LYS A 446 -10.83 0.74 29.65
C LYS A 446 -10.75 0.68 28.12
N THR A 447 -11.42 1.60 27.44
CA THR A 447 -11.36 1.72 25.98
C THR A 447 -9.96 2.10 25.52
N ALA A 448 -9.31 3.03 26.24
CA ALA A 448 -7.95 3.46 25.93
C ALA A 448 -6.92 2.33 26.13
N ASP A 449 -7.01 1.56 27.21
CA ASP A 449 -6.21 0.34 27.43
C ASP A 449 -6.38 -0.63 26.26
N SER A 450 -7.60 -0.83 25.76
CA SER A 450 -7.90 -1.70 24.62
C SER A 450 -7.37 -1.16 23.30
N ILE A 451 -7.49 0.15 23.04
CA ILE A 451 -6.91 0.80 21.84
C ILE A 451 -5.39 0.65 21.86
N PHE A 452 -4.74 0.84 23.01
CA PHE A 452 -3.30 0.67 23.13
C PHE A 452 -2.88 -0.80 22.91
N ALA A 453 -3.68 -1.78 23.39
CA ALA A 453 -3.47 -3.18 23.08
C ALA A 453 -3.61 -3.48 21.57
N LEU A 454 -4.59 -2.86 20.89
CA LEU A 454 -4.78 -2.94 19.43
C LEU A 454 -3.65 -2.23 18.65
N ALA A 455 -2.96 -1.28 19.26
CA ALA A 455 -1.80 -0.62 18.65
C ALA A 455 -0.50 -1.40 18.82
N THR A 456 -0.45 -2.38 19.73
CA THR A 456 0.79 -3.05 20.17
C THR A 456 0.67 -4.58 20.20
N ILE A 457 0.19 -5.16 21.31
CA ILE A 457 0.27 -6.60 21.60
C ILE A 457 -0.66 -7.45 20.73
N ILE A 458 -1.89 -7.01 20.46
CA ILE A 458 -2.88 -7.81 19.71
C ILE A 458 -2.39 -8.08 18.27
N PRO A 459 -1.95 -7.08 17.50
CA PRO A 459 -1.37 -7.32 16.16
C PRO A 459 -0.09 -8.15 16.21
N ALA A 460 0.73 -8.00 17.26
CA ALA A 460 1.94 -8.80 17.41
C ALA A 460 1.62 -10.29 17.59
N LEU A 461 0.62 -10.63 18.40
CA LEU A 461 0.20 -12.01 18.65
C LEU A 461 -0.59 -12.60 17.48
N THR A 462 -1.61 -11.89 16.96
CA THR A 462 -2.43 -12.38 15.85
C THR A 462 -1.64 -12.51 14.56
N GLY A 463 -0.66 -11.63 14.31
CA GLY A 463 0.24 -11.72 13.18
C GLY A 463 1.21 -12.92 13.22
N CYS A 464 1.28 -13.66 14.33
CA CYS A 464 2.01 -14.92 14.37
C CYS A 464 1.31 -16.05 13.60
N ILE A 465 0.01 -15.93 13.33
CA ILE A 465 -0.76 -16.93 12.57
C ILE A 465 -0.20 -17.04 11.14
N GLY A 466 0.12 -15.94 10.50
CA GLY A 466 0.72 -15.90 9.16
C GLY A 466 2.15 -16.47 9.08
N LEU A 467 2.80 -16.70 10.22
CA LEU A 467 4.11 -17.37 10.27
C LEU A 467 4.02 -18.87 9.98
N ILE A 468 2.90 -19.51 10.34
CA ILE A 468 2.75 -20.98 10.26
C ILE A 468 3.06 -21.49 8.85
N PRO A 469 2.49 -21.00 7.76
CA PRO A 469 2.83 -21.49 6.43
C PRO A 469 4.28 -21.21 6.01
N LYS A 470 4.90 -20.13 6.54
CA LYS A 470 6.30 -19.78 6.21
C LYS A 470 7.28 -20.85 6.69
N PHE A 471 6.95 -21.55 7.77
CA PHE A 471 7.75 -22.69 8.23
C PHE A 471 7.70 -23.89 7.27
N PHE A 472 6.65 -24.00 6.47
CA PHE A 472 6.48 -25.07 5.48
C PHE A 472 6.96 -24.69 4.08
N TYR A 473 7.49 -23.48 3.91
CA TYR A 473 8.19 -23.10 2.68
C TYR A 473 9.43 -23.96 2.52
N ASN A 474 9.55 -24.68 1.41
CA ASN A 474 10.47 -25.82 1.27
C ASN A 474 11.47 -25.72 0.10
N ILE A 475 11.65 -24.54 -0.52
CA ILE A 475 12.72 -24.39 -1.51
C ILE A 475 14.03 -24.21 -0.75
N ASN A 476 14.80 -25.28 -0.67
CA ASN A 476 16.13 -25.27 -0.08
C ASN A 476 17.17 -24.79 -1.09
N GLN A 477 18.36 -24.45 -0.64
CA GLN A 477 19.42 -23.99 -1.54
C GLN A 477 19.81 -25.06 -2.58
N LYS A 478 19.83 -26.34 -2.20
CA LYS A 478 20.08 -27.46 -3.12
C LYS A 478 19.00 -27.57 -4.20
N ASP A 479 17.71 -27.50 -3.82
CA ASP A 479 16.59 -27.57 -4.77
C ASP A 479 16.64 -26.38 -5.74
N ARG A 480 17.08 -25.22 -5.25
CA ARG A 480 17.27 -24.01 -6.04
C ARG A 480 18.37 -24.17 -7.10
N GLU A 481 19.52 -24.71 -6.70
CA GLU A 481 20.64 -24.96 -7.62
C GLU A 481 20.25 -25.94 -8.73
N VAL A 482 19.57 -27.05 -8.36
CA VAL A 482 19.06 -28.04 -9.35
C VAL A 482 18.03 -27.40 -10.29
N MET A 483 17.06 -26.67 -9.74
CA MET A 483 16.04 -26.00 -10.53
C MET A 483 16.64 -25.03 -11.57
N TYR A 484 17.58 -24.18 -11.13
CA TYR A 484 18.19 -23.23 -12.07
C TYR A 484 19.13 -23.87 -13.09
N ALA A 485 19.81 -24.95 -12.74
CA ALA A 485 20.62 -25.73 -13.68
C ALA A 485 19.73 -26.35 -14.78
N GLU A 486 18.66 -27.06 -14.38
CA GLU A 486 17.75 -27.68 -15.35
C GLU A 486 16.99 -26.64 -16.20
N LEU A 487 16.58 -25.52 -15.61
CA LEU A 487 15.95 -24.43 -16.37
C LEU A 487 16.92 -23.80 -17.39
N ALA A 488 18.19 -23.65 -17.02
CA ALA A 488 19.20 -23.12 -17.93
C ALA A 488 19.41 -24.05 -19.14
N GLU A 489 19.46 -25.38 -18.91
CA GLU A 489 19.56 -26.37 -19.99
C GLU A 489 18.33 -26.37 -20.91
N ARG A 490 17.11 -26.36 -20.34
CA ARG A 490 15.87 -26.29 -21.12
C ARG A 490 15.78 -25.02 -21.95
N ARG A 491 16.14 -23.86 -21.38
CA ARG A 491 16.16 -22.58 -22.09
C ARG A 491 17.21 -22.54 -23.20
N ALA A 492 18.39 -23.11 -22.96
CA ALA A 492 19.43 -23.23 -23.98
C ALA A 492 18.99 -24.16 -25.14
N ALA A 493 18.35 -25.29 -24.83
CA ALA A 493 17.80 -26.21 -25.84
C ALA A 493 16.68 -25.56 -26.67
N ALA A 494 15.79 -24.78 -26.04
CA ALA A 494 14.75 -24.04 -26.74
C ALA A 494 15.32 -22.97 -27.69
N VAL A 495 16.34 -22.24 -27.26
CA VAL A 495 17.05 -21.24 -28.09
C VAL A 495 17.73 -21.94 -29.29
N SER A 496 18.39 -23.09 -29.09
CA SER A 496 19.04 -23.83 -30.15
C SER A 496 18.02 -24.39 -31.16
N ALA A 497 16.86 -24.88 -30.70
CA ALA A 497 15.77 -25.33 -31.54
C ALA A 497 15.16 -24.19 -32.38
N MET A 498 15.00 -22.99 -31.82
CA MET A 498 14.56 -21.81 -32.58
C MET A 498 15.55 -21.40 -33.65
N HIS A 499 16.86 -21.52 -33.40
CA HIS A 499 17.89 -21.23 -34.38
C HIS A 499 17.97 -22.29 -35.51
N SER A 500 17.63 -23.53 -35.20
CA SER A 500 17.58 -24.60 -36.20
C SER A 500 16.30 -24.61 -37.04
N ALA A 501 15.19 -24.08 -36.52
CA ALA A 501 13.92 -23.94 -37.21
C ALA A 501 13.82 -22.73 -38.14
N ASN A 502 14.73 -21.76 -38.02
CA ASN A 502 14.89 -20.59 -38.90
C ASN A 502 16.31 -20.60 -39.50
N PRO A 503 16.60 -21.43 -40.55
CA PRO A 503 17.91 -21.45 -41.20
C PRO A 503 18.20 -20.25 -42.06
#